data_aca623c5af26a9b24c64024b2523292b
#
_entry.id   aca623c5af26a9b24c64024b2523292b
#
_cell.length_a   1.000
_cell.length_b   1.000
_cell.length_c   1.000
_cell.angle_alpha   90.00
_cell.angle_beta   90.00
_cell.angle_gamma   90.00
#
_symmetry.space_group_name_H-M   'P 1'
#
loop_
_entity.id
_entity.type
_entity.pdbx_description
1 polymer ?
#
loop_
_entity_poly.entity_id
_entity_poly.type
_entity_poly.pdbx_seq_one_letter_code
_entity_poly.pdbx_strand_id
1 'polypeptide(L)'
;MRILVCGGSGFIGRALCRNLIAQRHQVNIYTHIHDVTKILKKATFLKNTFGSPNFRLVNLYNEFPNVDVIINLSGESIAKKKLTHKRMDEILSSRLDTLNLLFEEYKLRAPKLFIQASATGIYKDKAQCDETGKLGDNDYAKICKAIEDK
;
A
#
# COMPACT_ATOMS: atom_id res chain seq x y z
N MET A 1 -13.74 -13.22 -0.29
CA MET A 1 -13.46 -12.14 -1.26
C MET A 1 -12.05 -12.29 -1.80
N ARG A 2 -11.79 -11.79 -3.00
CA ARG A 2 -10.45 -11.66 -3.59
C ARG A 2 -9.94 -10.26 -3.27
N ILE A 3 -8.81 -10.17 -2.60
CA ILE A 3 -8.29 -8.90 -2.09
C ILE A 3 -6.86 -8.70 -2.62
N LEU A 4 -6.56 -7.52 -3.15
CA LEU A 4 -5.19 -7.09 -3.45
C LEU A 4 -4.70 -6.18 -2.34
N VAL A 5 -3.54 -6.50 -1.77
CA VAL A 5 -2.88 -5.68 -0.74
C VAL A 5 -1.54 -5.20 -1.28
N CYS A 6 -1.44 -3.91 -1.58
CA CYS A 6 -0.17 -3.26 -1.85
C CYS A 6 0.50 -2.90 -0.50
N GLY A 7 1.80 -3.18 -0.37
CA GLY A 7 2.47 -3.03 0.93
C GLY A 7 2.20 -4.17 1.93
N GLY A 8 1.60 -5.29 1.49
CA GLY A 8 1.26 -6.45 2.32
C GLY A 8 2.46 -7.14 3.01
N SER A 9 3.68 -6.86 2.57
CA SER A 9 4.92 -7.34 3.23
C SER A 9 5.47 -6.38 4.29
N GLY A 10 4.89 -5.19 4.45
CA GLY A 10 5.26 -4.21 5.45
C GLY A 10 4.77 -4.57 6.86
N PHE A 11 5.05 -3.71 7.83
CA PHE A 11 4.70 -3.94 9.24
C PHE A 11 3.18 -4.12 9.43
N ILE A 12 2.39 -3.14 9.00
CA ILE A 12 0.91 -3.18 9.08
C ILE A 12 0.38 -4.25 8.12
N GLY A 13 0.88 -4.28 6.88
CA GLY A 13 0.40 -5.17 5.84
C GLY A 13 0.50 -6.65 6.19
N ARG A 14 1.56 -7.08 6.89
CA ARG A 14 1.69 -8.48 7.33
C ARG A 14 0.63 -8.88 8.35
N ALA A 15 0.33 -8.01 9.30
CA ALA A 15 -0.70 -8.27 10.29
C ALA A 15 -2.08 -8.35 9.61
N LEU A 16 -2.37 -7.41 8.71
CA LEU A 16 -3.60 -7.40 7.92
C LEU A 16 -3.73 -8.65 7.05
N CYS A 17 -2.71 -8.98 6.25
CA CYS A 17 -2.74 -10.15 5.38
C CYS A 17 -2.94 -11.46 6.17
N ARG A 18 -2.28 -11.61 7.33
CA ARG A 18 -2.49 -12.78 8.20
C ARG A 18 -3.95 -12.90 8.64
N ASN A 19 -4.56 -11.80 9.05
CA ASN A 19 -5.95 -11.78 9.48
C ASN A 19 -6.90 -12.12 8.32
N LEU A 20 -6.71 -11.50 7.15
CA LEU A 20 -7.52 -11.78 5.95
C LEU A 20 -7.42 -13.25 5.49
N ILE A 21 -6.21 -13.83 5.54
CA ILE A 21 -5.99 -15.24 5.20
C ILE A 21 -6.70 -16.16 6.22
N ALA A 22 -6.63 -15.84 7.52
CA ALA A 22 -7.32 -16.59 8.57
C ALA A 22 -8.84 -16.54 8.40
N GLN A 23 -9.38 -15.45 7.88
CA GLN A 23 -10.79 -15.29 7.51
C GLN A 23 -11.14 -15.94 6.15
N ARG A 24 -10.23 -16.74 5.58
CA ARG A 24 -10.41 -17.47 4.31
C ARG A 24 -10.62 -16.57 3.07
N HIS A 25 -10.09 -15.35 3.09
CA HIS A 25 -10.03 -14.51 1.91
C HIS A 25 -8.87 -14.96 1.00
N GLN A 26 -9.04 -14.79 -0.31
CA GLN A 26 -7.96 -14.97 -1.27
C GLN A 26 -7.15 -13.67 -1.33
N VAL A 27 -5.92 -13.72 -0.80
CA VAL A 27 -5.07 -12.54 -0.67
C VAL A 27 -4.01 -12.52 -1.77
N ASN A 28 -3.98 -11.44 -2.53
CA ASN A 28 -2.94 -11.13 -3.51
C ASN A 28 -2.09 -10.00 -2.94
N ILE A 29 -0.77 -10.15 -2.96
CA ILE A 29 0.15 -9.16 -2.40
C ILE A 29 0.99 -8.57 -3.53
N TYR A 30 0.79 -7.28 -3.80
CA TYR A 30 1.60 -6.58 -4.79
C TYR A 30 3.00 -6.27 -4.25
N THR A 31 4.00 -6.50 -5.08
CA THR A 31 5.39 -6.12 -4.83
C THR A 31 6.01 -5.44 -6.06
N HIS A 32 6.70 -4.34 -5.85
CA HIS A 32 7.46 -3.62 -6.87
C HIS A 32 8.84 -4.23 -7.17
N ILE A 33 9.16 -5.38 -6.56
CA ILE A 33 10.45 -6.06 -6.80
C ILE A 33 10.45 -6.67 -8.20
N HIS A 34 11.48 -6.34 -8.98
CA HIS A 34 11.69 -6.84 -10.34
C HIS A 34 12.67 -8.03 -10.42
N ASP A 35 13.54 -8.17 -9.43
CA ASP A 35 14.53 -9.25 -9.36
C ASP A 35 13.88 -10.56 -8.93
N VAL A 36 13.93 -11.57 -9.79
CA VAL A 36 13.31 -12.89 -9.58
C VAL A 36 13.81 -13.56 -8.29
N THR A 37 15.12 -13.46 -8.01
CA THR A 37 15.71 -14.05 -6.80
C THR A 37 15.15 -13.40 -5.53
N LYS A 38 14.98 -12.08 -5.57
CA LYS A 38 14.38 -11.33 -4.46
C LYS A 38 12.90 -11.63 -4.32
N ILE A 39 12.18 -11.83 -5.43
CA ILE A 39 10.77 -12.24 -5.42
C ILE A 39 10.62 -13.60 -4.74
N LEU A 40 11.44 -14.59 -5.11
CA LEU A 40 11.40 -15.93 -4.50
C LEU A 40 11.73 -15.89 -3.00
N LYS A 41 12.78 -15.16 -2.61
CA LYS A 41 13.10 -14.96 -1.17
C LYS A 41 11.94 -14.31 -0.42
N LYS A 42 11.28 -13.34 -1.02
CA LYS A 42 10.10 -12.68 -0.43
C LYS A 42 8.91 -13.62 -0.33
N ALA A 43 8.65 -14.44 -1.34
CA ALA A 43 7.59 -15.44 -1.31
C ALA A 43 7.80 -16.44 -0.17
N THR A 44 9.01 -16.97 -0.02
CA THR A 44 9.39 -17.88 1.08
C THR A 44 9.22 -17.22 2.44
N PHE A 45 9.69 -15.99 2.58
CA PHE A 45 9.52 -15.22 3.82
C PHE A 45 8.05 -15.04 4.20
N LEU A 46 7.20 -14.66 3.24
CA LEU A 46 5.77 -14.47 3.49
C LEU A 46 5.04 -15.79 3.78
N LYS A 47 5.40 -16.88 3.07
CA LYS A 47 4.87 -18.21 3.36
C LYS A 47 5.14 -18.62 4.80
N ASN A 48 6.37 -18.42 5.28
CA ASN A 48 6.73 -18.69 6.67
C ASN A 48 6.02 -17.76 7.66
N THR A 49 5.86 -16.48 7.27
CA THR A 49 5.19 -15.47 8.10
C THR A 49 3.71 -15.76 8.30
N PHE A 50 3.03 -16.22 7.25
CA PHE A 50 1.58 -16.47 7.31
C PHE A 50 1.21 -17.88 7.76
N GLY A 51 2.15 -18.82 7.70
CA GLY A 51 1.88 -20.24 7.99
C GLY A 51 0.87 -20.86 7.01
N SER A 52 0.68 -20.27 5.84
CA SER A 52 -0.33 -20.66 4.85
C SER A 52 0.15 -20.37 3.44
N PRO A 53 -0.15 -21.24 2.46
CA PRO A 53 0.10 -20.96 1.06
C PRO A 53 -1.02 -20.10 0.41
N ASN A 54 -2.06 -19.73 1.14
CA ASN A 54 -3.27 -19.08 0.61
C ASN A 54 -3.06 -17.59 0.29
N PHE A 55 -1.93 -17.27 -0.33
CA PHE A 55 -1.68 -15.96 -0.90
C PHE A 55 -0.93 -16.08 -2.22
N ARG A 56 -1.04 -15.06 -3.07
CA ARG A 56 -0.31 -14.93 -4.33
C ARG A 56 0.52 -13.65 -4.30
N LEU A 57 1.77 -13.71 -4.73
CA LEU A 57 2.54 -12.52 -5.06
C LEU A 57 2.22 -12.05 -6.48
N VAL A 58 2.00 -10.76 -6.61
CA VAL A 58 1.76 -10.07 -7.88
C VAL A 58 2.85 -9.01 -8.06
N ASN A 59 3.39 -8.88 -9.25
CA ASN A 59 4.35 -7.85 -9.63
C ASN A 59 4.04 -7.35 -11.05
N LEU A 60 4.81 -6.39 -11.56
CA LEU A 60 4.61 -5.81 -12.90
C LEU A 60 4.73 -6.80 -14.06
N TYR A 61 5.34 -7.97 -13.85
CA TYR A 61 5.47 -9.01 -14.88
C TYR A 61 4.34 -10.04 -14.85
N ASN A 62 3.46 -9.96 -13.86
CA ASN A 62 2.30 -10.83 -13.75
C ASN A 62 1.05 -10.09 -14.18
N GLU A 63 0.13 -10.80 -14.78
CA GLU A 63 -1.22 -10.29 -14.94
C GLU A 63 -1.85 -9.99 -13.58
N PHE A 64 -2.37 -8.77 -13.43
CA PHE A 64 -3.08 -8.36 -12.24
C PHE A 64 -4.40 -9.13 -12.13
N PRO A 65 -4.69 -9.75 -10.99
CA PRO A 65 -5.89 -10.56 -10.82
C PRO A 65 -7.15 -9.68 -10.74
N ASN A 66 -8.29 -10.23 -11.17
CA ASN A 66 -9.57 -9.63 -10.82
C ASN A 66 -9.80 -9.74 -9.32
N VAL A 67 -10.07 -8.61 -8.67
CA VAL A 67 -10.26 -8.52 -7.22
C VAL A 67 -11.54 -7.78 -6.86
N ASP A 68 -12.06 -8.10 -5.69
CA ASP A 68 -13.25 -7.44 -5.14
C ASP A 68 -12.86 -6.18 -4.35
N VAL A 69 -11.67 -6.20 -3.74
CA VAL A 69 -11.16 -5.12 -2.87
C VAL A 69 -9.69 -4.87 -3.15
N ILE A 70 -9.30 -3.61 -3.20
CA ILE A 70 -7.90 -3.16 -3.19
C ILE A 70 -7.64 -2.41 -1.88
N ILE A 71 -6.54 -2.78 -1.19
CA ILE A 71 -6.04 -2.08 0.00
C ILE A 71 -4.62 -1.61 -0.29
N ASN A 72 -4.44 -0.31 -0.45
CA ASN A 72 -3.14 0.28 -0.73
C ASN A 72 -2.49 0.85 0.54
N LEU A 73 -1.52 0.10 1.08
CA LEU A 73 -0.65 0.48 2.20
C LEU A 73 0.78 0.73 1.72
N SER A 74 1.00 0.84 0.41
CA SER A 74 2.33 0.97 -0.16
C SER A 74 2.91 2.37 0.08
N GLY A 75 4.22 2.44 0.13
CA GLY A 75 4.97 3.67 0.22
C GLY A 75 6.28 3.48 0.97
N GLU A 76 7.26 4.28 0.59
CA GLU A 76 8.53 4.34 1.30
C GLU A 76 8.37 4.80 2.75
N SER A 77 9.14 4.17 3.65
CA SER A 77 9.08 4.49 5.08
C SER A 77 9.66 5.87 5.36
N ILE A 78 8.92 6.70 6.07
CA ILE A 78 9.35 8.02 6.52
C ILE A 78 10.53 7.90 7.53
N ALA A 79 10.52 6.86 8.37
CA ALA A 79 11.44 6.70 9.49
C ALA A 79 12.82 6.13 9.12
N LYS A 80 13.03 5.64 7.89
CA LYS A 80 14.27 4.93 7.53
C LYS A 80 15.49 5.83 7.33
N LYS A 81 15.31 7.09 6.95
CA LYS A 81 16.39 8.02 6.61
C LYS A 81 16.01 9.43 7.05
N LYS A 82 17.05 10.29 7.23
CA LYS A 82 16.85 11.72 7.48
C LYS A 82 16.01 12.34 6.37
N LEU A 83 15.06 13.17 6.74
CA LEU A 83 14.17 13.86 5.81
C LEU A 83 14.95 15.03 5.15
N THR A 84 15.09 14.92 3.85
CA THR A 84 15.60 15.94 2.95
C THR A 84 14.55 16.18 1.87
N HIS A 85 14.62 17.27 1.12
CA HIS A 85 13.71 17.53 -0.01
C HIS A 85 13.67 16.33 -0.97
N LYS A 86 14.84 15.82 -1.39
CA LYS A 86 14.93 14.63 -2.23
C LYS A 86 14.22 13.41 -1.61
N ARG A 87 14.35 13.23 -0.29
CA ARG A 87 13.68 12.11 0.40
C ARG A 87 12.17 12.31 0.45
N MET A 88 11.68 13.53 0.57
CA MET A 88 10.25 13.82 0.50
C MET A 88 9.69 13.50 -0.88
N ASP A 89 10.41 13.84 -1.96
CA ASP A 89 10.04 13.50 -3.33
C ASP A 89 9.99 11.97 -3.53
N GLU A 90 10.98 11.24 -3.02
CA GLU A 90 10.99 9.76 -3.07
C GLU A 90 9.76 9.17 -2.33
N ILE A 91 9.40 9.74 -1.18
CA ILE A 91 8.26 9.30 -0.38
C ILE A 91 6.95 9.57 -1.13
N LEU A 92 6.81 10.74 -1.74
CA LEU A 92 5.63 11.11 -2.52
C LEU A 92 5.51 10.23 -3.77
N SER A 93 6.58 10.16 -4.59
CA SER A 93 6.61 9.36 -5.83
C SER A 93 6.26 7.90 -5.55
N SER A 94 6.85 7.28 -4.52
CA SER A 94 6.58 5.87 -4.18
C SER A 94 5.10 5.56 -3.94
N ARG A 95 4.33 6.55 -3.52
CA ARG A 95 2.89 6.43 -3.28
C ARG A 95 2.08 6.68 -4.54
N LEU A 96 2.38 7.78 -5.23
CA LEU A 96 1.67 8.16 -6.44
C LEU A 96 1.90 7.16 -7.58
N ASP A 97 3.12 6.64 -7.73
CA ASP A 97 3.44 5.65 -8.77
C ASP A 97 2.62 4.36 -8.58
N THR A 98 2.53 3.87 -7.33
CA THR A 98 1.67 2.69 -7.06
C THR A 98 0.20 3.01 -7.30
N LEU A 99 -0.27 4.19 -6.91
CA LEU A 99 -1.66 4.59 -7.08
C LEU A 99 -2.03 4.72 -8.56
N ASN A 100 -1.18 5.38 -9.36
CA ASN A 100 -1.33 5.50 -10.81
C ASN A 100 -1.35 4.13 -11.49
N LEU A 101 -0.42 3.23 -11.11
CA LEU A 101 -0.41 1.86 -11.62
C LEU A 101 -1.73 1.15 -11.34
N LEU A 102 -2.25 1.24 -10.12
CA LEU A 102 -3.50 0.58 -9.76
C LEU A 102 -4.68 1.14 -10.55
N PHE A 103 -4.74 2.45 -10.77
CA PHE A 103 -5.80 3.06 -11.58
C PHE A 103 -5.74 2.61 -13.03
N GLU A 104 -4.53 2.52 -13.63
CA GLU A 104 -4.38 2.00 -14.99
C GLU A 104 -4.77 0.53 -15.10
N GLU A 105 -4.30 -0.31 -14.18
CA GLU A 105 -4.58 -1.75 -14.20
C GLU A 105 -6.07 -2.08 -13.98
N TYR A 106 -6.77 -1.26 -13.23
CA TYR A 106 -8.15 -1.51 -12.84
C TYR A 106 -9.19 -0.58 -13.49
N LYS A 107 -8.81 0.27 -14.43
CA LYS A 107 -9.74 1.22 -15.10
C LYS A 107 -10.90 0.53 -15.82
N LEU A 108 -10.70 -0.67 -16.39
CA LEU A 108 -11.73 -1.45 -17.10
C LEU A 108 -12.39 -2.54 -16.25
N ARG A 109 -11.91 -2.74 -15.03
CA ARG A 109 -12.36 -3.81 -14.12
C ARG A 109 -12.32 -3.35 -12.66
N ALA A 110 -12.96 -2.23 -12.40
CA ALA A 110 -12.92 -1.58 -11.09
C ALA A 110 -13.31 -2.54 -9.95
N PRO A 111 -12.58 -2.53 -8.83
CA PRO A 111 -12.97 -3.26 -7.63
C PRO A 111 -14.24 -2.67 -7.03
N LYS A 112 -14.93 -3.44 -6.20
CA LYS A 112 -16.09 -2.96 -5.43
C LYS A 112 -15.70 -1.94 -4.38
N LEU A 113 -14.47 -2.02 -3.86
CA LEU A 113 -13.94 -1.15 -2.83
C LEU A 113 -12.46 -0.91 -3.04
N PHE A 114 -12.05 0.35 -2.98
CA PHE A 114 -10.66 0.78 -2.96
C PHE A 114 -10.38 1.51 -1.64
N ILE A 115 -9.42 1.01 -0.86
CA ILE A 115 -9.00 1.59 0.43
C ILE A 115 -7.58 2.13 0.27
N GLN A 116 -7.43 3.44 0.37
CA GLN A 116 -6.14 4.11 0.35
C GLN A 116 -5.70 4.48 1.77
N ALA A 117 -4.51 4.05 2.17
CA ALA A 117 -3.94 4.52 3.42
C ALA A 117 -3.49 5.98 3.30
N SER A 118 -3.92 6.80 4.22
CA SER A 118 -3.43 8.14 4.46
C SER A 118 -2.72 8.21 5.82
N ALA A 119 -2.60 9.38 6.41
CA ALA A 119 -2.01 9.54 7.73
C ALA A 119 -2.58 10.77 8.46
N THR A 120 -2.61 10.72 9.79
CA THR A 120 -3.03 11.84 10.65
C THR A 120 -2.15 13.10 10.45
N GLY A 121 -0.96 12.96 9.84
CA GLY A 121 -0.11 14.08 9.46
C GLY A 121 -0.70 15.05 8.42
N ILE A 122 -1.88 14.72 7.85
CA ILE A 122 -2.62 15.65 6.99
C ILE A 122 -3.20 16.83 7.78
N TYR A 123 -3.49 16.65 9.06
CA TYR A 123 -4.09 17.67 9.90
C TYR A 123 -3.05 18.64 10.49
N LYS A 124 -3.51 19.84 10.86
CA LYS A 124 -2.67 20.85 11.49
C LYS A 124 -2.30 20.39 12.91
N ASP A 125 -1.01 20.58 13.27
CA ASP A 125 -0.49 20.18 14.59
C ASP A 125 -1.33 20.73 15.76
N LYS A 126 -1.47 19.92 16.83
CA LYS A 126 -2.02 20.26 18.14
C LYS A 126 -3.55 20.38 18.26
N ALA A 127 -4.31 19.94 17.27
CA ALA A 127 -5.76 19.90 17.43
C ALA A 127 -6.24 18.45 17.66
N GLN A 128 -7.24 18.25 18.49
CA GLN A 128 -8.09 17.09 18.36
C GLN A 128 -8.81 17.25 17.02
N CYS A 129 -8.53 16.36 16.08
CA CYS A 129 -9.06 16.44 14.73
C CYS A 129 -9.93 15.22 14.45
N ASP A 130 -11.04 15.46 13.80
CA ASP A 130 -11.81 14.50 13.03
C ASP A 130 -11.65 14.78 11.54
N GLU A 131 -12.42 14.15 10.69
CA GLU A 131 -12.37 14.28 9.23
C GLU A 131 -12.73 15.71 8.73
N THR A 132 -13.28 16.55 9.60
CA THR A 132 -13.58 17.97 9.31
C THR A 132 -12.47 18.91 9.74
N GLY A 133 -11.40 18.38 10.33
CA GLY A 133 -10.28 19.13 10.87
C GLY A 133 -9.52 19.95 9.84
N LYS A 134 -8.93 21.05 10.26
CA LYS A 134 -8.12 21.90 9.36
C LYS A 134 -6.87 21.16 8.90
N LEU A 135 -6.63 21.19 7.59
CA LEU A 135 -5.45 20.59 6.99
C LEU A 135 -4.19 21.37 7.37
N GLY A 136 -3.10 20.65 7.54
CA GLY A 136 -1.77 21.21 7.73
C GLY A 136 -1.16 21.75 6.44
N ASP A 137 -0.10 22.50 6.57
CA ASP A 137 0.66 23.10 5.46
C ASP A 137 2.12 22.59 5.40
N ASN A 138 2.49 21.70 6.33
CA ASN A 138 3.79 21.05 6.34
C ASN A 138 3.93 19.99 5.22
N ASP A 139 5.15 19.54 4.97
CA ASP A 139 5.43 18.61 3.87
C ASP A 139 4.70 17.27 3.99
N TYR A 140 4.44 16.78 5.20
CA TYR A 140 3.66 15.56 5.41
C TYR A 140 2.20 15.76 5.01
N ALA A 141 1.61 16.89 5.39
CA ALA A 141 0.25 17.23 5.00
C ALA A 141 0.11 17.34 3.49
N LYS A 142 1.11 17.95 2.80
CA LYS A 142 1.14 18.03 1.33
C LYS A 142 1.19 16.64 0.68
N ILE A 143 1.99 15.70 1.22
CA ILE A 143 2.03 14.32 0.72
C ILE A 143 0.68 13.63 0.90
N CYS A 144 0.09 13.69 2.10
CA CYS A 144 -1.20 13.08 2.37
C CYS A 144 -2.28 13.67 1.46
N LYS A 145 -2.33 15.00 1.33
CA LYS A 145 -3.27 15.68 0.44
C LYS A 145 -3.12 15.24 -1.01
N ALA A 146 -1.89 15.17 -1.53
CA ALA A 146 -1.64 14.73 -2.90
C ALA A 146 -2.09 13.29 -3.18
N ILE A 147 -2.16 12.43 -2.15
CA ILE A 147 -2.65 11.06 -2.25
C ILE A 147 -4.19 11.03 -2.19
N GLU A 148 -4.79 11.84 -1.34
CA GLU A 148 -6.25 11.89 -1.15
C GLU A 148 -6.97 12.61 -2.29
N ASP A 149 -6.32 13.59 -2.91
CA ASP A 149 -6.85 14.35 -4.07
C ASP A 149 -6.81 13.52 -5.39
N LYS A 150 -6.19 12.31 -5.40
CA LYS A 150 -6.03 11.46 -6.57
C LYS A 150 -7.19 10.51 -6.78
#